data_d3c4c1899b719104b004d8183ff5af97
#
_entry.id   d3c4c1899b719104b004d8183ff5af97
#
_cell.length_a   1.000
_cell.length_b   1.000
_cell.length_c   1.000
_cell.angle_alpha   90.00
_cell.angle_beta   90.00
_cell.angle_gamma   90.00
#
_symmetry.space_group_name_H-M   'P 1'
#
loop_
_entity.id
_entity.type
_entity.pdbx_description
1 polymer ?
#
loop_
_entity_poly.entity_id
_entity_poly.type
_entity_poly.pdbx_seq_one_letter_code
_entity_poly.pdbx_strand_id
1 'polypeptide(L)'
;MRPPSVYAKRPCPAGDSCDVLGLLHGPHRVGCRLVMILLSQHGWSATGIAELLGCDPRTVRRWVHRYNITAATGSPTDPEPADPPLGSPRLGERVRRLLAQPRAWTIPRLWQQLGRPAISLRTLRRRVRDVACWRRPRLVAKGDPNRDQLLAGLRQRIATLPEGAVVLAEDETHVNLLPWVRATWIPHGTRQQVMTPGTNRRRTIFGAVDLHTGRWFYQVARKAVSASFTAFLDQLLAAYPTAPLVAVVCDNVIIHHSKLVQRWLVAHPRVVVLHGARYSPHDNPTERIWAALKAWLANSPTLTMAGRIRQVHAFFRQRSPTQMLATAAPHSSPWLPEGYGQNIRQAA
;
A
#
# COMPACT_ATOMS: atom_id res chain seq x y z
N MET A 1 17.51 27.74 -52.11
CA MET A 1 16.87 26.49 -52.58
C MET A 1 15.79 26.11 -51.60
N ARG A 2 14.52 26.08 -51.98
CA ARG A 2 13.45 25.53 -51.12
C ARG A 2 13.64 24.02 -51.03
N PRO A 3 13.62 23.42 -49.83
CA PRO A 3 13.70 21.96 -49.72
C PRO A 3 12.50 21.34 -50.48
N PRO A 4 12.68 20.24 -51.17
CA PRO A 4 11.60 19.63 -51.98
C PRO A 4 10.45 19.27 -51.03
N SER A 5 9.21 19.57 -51.50
CA SER A 5 8.00 19.17 -50.80
C SER A 5 7.91 17.65 -50.79
N VAL A 6 7.96 17.05 -49.60
CA VAL A 6 7.84 15.59 -49.44
C VAL A 6 6.39 15.27 -49.10
N TYR A 7 5.68 14.57 -49.99
CA TYR A 7 4.31 14.13 -49.81
C TYR A 7 4.25 12.62 -49.60
N ALA A 8 3.28 12.16 -48.80
CA ALA A 8 2.98 10.75 -48.71
C ALA A 8 2.35 10.27 -50.00
N LYS A 9 2.86 9.19 -50.60
CA LYS A 9 2.28 8.58 -51.78
C LYS A 9 0.89 8.01 -51.42
N ARG A 10 -0.09 8.20 -52.33
CA ARG A 10 -1.38 7.53 -52.17
C ARG A 10 -1.17 6.03 -52.29
N PRO A 11 -1.76 5.20 -51.42
CA PRO A 11 -1.75 3.76 -51.65
C PRO A 11 -2.50 3.45 -52.93
N CYS A 12 -2.17 2.36 -53.56
CA CYS A 12 -2.82 1.80 -54.76
C CYS A 12 -4.32 1.53 -54.55
N PRO A 13 -5.12 1.33 -55.60
CA PRO A 13 -6.49 1.78 -55.71
C PRO A 13 -7.45 1.17 -54.69
N ALA A 14 -8.32 2.02 -54.16
CA ALA A 14 -9.60 1.72 -53.50
C ALA A 14 -9.64 0.58 -52.48
N GLY A 15 -9.07 0.79 -51.32
CA GLY A 15 -9.23 -0.14 -50.17
C GLY A 15 -8.64 0.37 -48.86
N ASP A 16 -7.45 0.95 -48.87
CA ASP A 16 -6.61 1.10 -47.67
C ASP A 16 -6.84 2.38 -46.85
N SER A 17 -7.62 3.34 -47.33
CA SER A 17 -7.94 4.56 -46.55
C SER A 17 -8.74 4.27 -45.29
N CYS A 18 -9.51 3.18 -45.27
CA CYS A 18 -10.30 2.76 -44.10
C CYS A 18 -9.44 2.24 -42.97
N ASP A 19 -8.31 1.58 -43.24
CA ASP A 19 -7.45 1.01 -42.19
C ASP A 19 -6.68 2.09 -41.42
N VAL A 20 -6.25 3.16 -42.08
CA VAL A 20 -5.55 4.26 -41.41
C VAL A 20 -6.47 5.04 -40.47
N LEU A 21 -7.76 5.21 -40.86
CA LEU A 21 -8.76 5.82 -39.98
C LEU A 21 -9.14 4.93 -38.79
N GLY A 22 -9.17 3.61 -38.96
CA GLY A 22 -9.41 2.66 -37.89
C GLY A 22 -8.30 2.70 -36.80
N LEU A 23 -7.08 3.02 -37.20
CA LEU A 23 -5.92 3.11 -36.29
C LEU A 23 -5.84 4.42 -35.49
N LEU A 24 -6.69 5.43 -35.78
CA LEU A 24 -6.81 6.65 -34.96
C LEU A 24 -7.33 6.37 -33.53
N HIS A 25 -7.94 5.24 -33.31
CA HIS A 25 -8.37 4.80 -31.95
C HIS A 25 -7.26 4.16 -31.12
N GLY A 26 -6.02 4.06 -31.64
CA GLY A 26 -4.85 3.53 -30.94
C GLY A 26 -4.19 4.52 -29.96
N PRO A 27 -3.04 4.17 -29.38
CA PRO A 27 -2.31 5.06 -28.48
C PRO A 27 -2.04 6.43 -29.13
N HIS A 28 -2.26 7.51 -28.40
CA HIS A 28 -2.19 8.90 -28.88
C HIS A 28 -0.99 9.22 -29.78
N ARG A 29 0.20 8.66 -29.51
CA ARG A 29 1.41 8.86 -30.33
C ARG A 29 1.34 8.23 -31.72
N VAL A 30 0.60 7.13 -31.85
CA VAL A 30 0.37 6.47 -33.13
C VAL A 30 -0.66 7.28 -33.91
N GLY A 31 -1.73 7.73 -33.25
CA GLY A 31 -2.74 8.60 -33.86
C GLY A 31 -2.15 9.88 -34.49
N CYS A 32 -1.27 10.60 -33.75
CA CYS A 32 -0.61 11.79 -34.32
C CYS A 32 0.22 11.49 -35.58
N ARG A 33 0.90 10.34 -35.62
CA ARG A 33 1.70 9.93 -36.81
C ARG A 33 0.81 9.63 -38.00
N LEU A 34 -0.32 8.97 -37.79
CA LEU A 34 -1.28 8.67 -38.83
C LEU A 34 -1.91 9.96 -39.38
N VAL A 35 -2.24 10.93 -38.53
CA VAL A 35 -2.72 12.25 -38.93
C VAL A 35 -1.67 12.98 -39.81
N MET A 36 -0.37 12.94 -39.44
CA MET A 36 0.70 13.51 -40.23
C MET A 36 0.73 12.89 -41.66
N ILE A 37 0.57 11.57 -41.77
CA ILE A 37 0.59 10.85 -43.02
C ILE A 37 -0.67 11.21 -43.87
N LEU A 38 -1.87 11.19 -43.28
CA LEU A 38 -3.12 11.55 -43.92
C LEU A 38 -3.10 12.97 -44.49
N LEU A 39 -2.70 13.95 -43.67
CA LEU A 39 -2.61 15.35 -44.12
C LEU A 39 -1.61 15.50 -45.26
N SER A 40 -0.49 14.79 -45.20
CA SER A 40 0.51 14.79 -46.29
C SER A 40 -0.05 14.15 -47.58
N GLN A 41 -0.86 13.07 -47.49
CA GLN A 41 -1.55 12.48 -48.65
C GLN A 41 -2.56 13.44 -49.28
N HIS A 42 -3.16 14.33 -48.47
CA HIS A 42 -4.08 15.38 -48.93
C HIS A 42 -3.35 16.65 -49.40
N GLY A 43 -2.04 16.60 -49.57
CA GLY A 43 -1.26 17.68 -50.16
C GLY A 43 -0.76 18.75 -49.19
N TRP A 44 -0.92 18.54 -47.87
CA TRP A 44 -0.39 19.49 -46.90
C TRP A 44 1.13 19.42 -46.84
N SER A 45 1.77 20.59 -46.74
CA SER A 45 3.22 20.67 -46.58
C SER A 45 3.64 20.20 -45.18
N ALA A 46 4.85 19.69 -45.07
CA ALA A 46 5.40 19.27 -43.76
C ALA A 46 5.46 20.44 -42.74
N THR A 47 5.60 21.66 -43.20
CA THR A 47 5.56 22.86 -42.36
C THR A 47 4.16 23.17 -41.87
N GLY A 48 3.15 23.14 -42.75
CA GLY A 48 1.75 23.36 -42.35
C GLY A 48 1.23 22.29 -41.38
N ILE A 49 1.59 21.00 -41.62
CA ILE A 49 1.26 19.91 -40.70
C ILE A 49 1.93 20.10 -39.35
N ALA A 50 3.19 20.53 -39.32
CA ALA A 50 3.94 20.77 -38.09
C ALA A 50 3.36 21.91 -37.27
N GLU A 51 2.93 23.00 -37.91
CA GLU A 51 2.25 24.13 -37.28
C GLU A 51 0.89 23.72 -36.71
N LEU A 52 0.08 22.95 -37.44
CA LEU A 52 -1.20 22.44 -36.98
C LEU A 52 -1.09 21.52 -35.78
N LEU A 53 -0.06 20.65 -35.74
CA LEU A 53 0.12 19.64 -34.70
C LEU A 53 1.07 20.08 -33.59
N GLY A 54 1.60 21.30 -33.61
CA GLY A 54 2.53 21.82 -32.58
C GLY A 54 3.85 21.04 -32.50
N CYS A 55 4.42 20.59 -33.64
CA CYS A 55 5.61 19.76 -33.69
C CYS A 55 6.68 20.29 -34.64
N ASP A 56 7.89 19.73 -34.60
CA ASP A 56 8.97 20.10 -35.52
C ASP A 56 8.70 19.56 -36.93
N PRO A 57 8.83 20.37 -38.01
CA PRO A 57 8.68 19.94 -39.40
C PRO A 57 9.59 18.77 -39.81
N ARG A 58 10.75 18.60 -39.15
CA ARG A 58 11.64 17.45 -39.32
C ARG A 58 10.98 16.15 -38.86
N THR A 59 10.15 16.24 -37.81
CA THR A 59 9.40 15.07 -37.32
C THR A 59 8.37 14.63 -38.35
N VAL A 60 7.60 15.55 -38.97
CA VAL A 60 6.64 15.26 -40.03
C VAL A 60 7.35 14.62 -41.25
N ARG A 61 8.43 15.27 -41.77
CA ARG A 61 9.20 14.73 -42.90
C ARG A 61 9.71 13.31 -42.61
N ARG A 62 10.22 13.06 -41.42
CA ARG A 62 10.72 11.73 -41.01
C ARG A 62 9.61 10.67 -41.08
N TRP A 63 8.41 10.98 -40.59
CA TRP A 63 7.30 10.02 -40.58
C TRP A 63 6.72 9.81 -41.96
N VAL A 64 6.57 10.84 -42.78
CA VAL A 64 6.13 10.75 -44.19
C VAL A 64 7.14 9.95 -45.02
N HIS A 65 8.45 10.23 -44.87
CA HIS A 65 9.49 9.49 -45.57
C HIS A 65 9.47 8.00 -45.18
N ARG A 66 9.35 7.71 -43.88
CA ARG A 66 9.26 6.35 -43.39
C ARG A 66 8.03 5.62 -43.94
N TYR A 67 6.86 6.25 -43.90
CA TYR A 67 5.64 5.70 -44.52
C TYR A 67 5.84 5.38 -46.00
N ASN A 68 6.45 6.25 -46.77
CA ASN A 68 6.71 6.02 -48.20
C ASN A 68 7.63 4.83 -48.45
N ILE A 69 8.60 4.57 -47.57
CA ILE A 69 9.48 3.39 -47.67
C ILE A 69 8.69 2.12 -47.30
N THR A 70 7.91 2.16 -46.22
CA THR A 70 7.19 0.98 -45.70
C THR A 70 5.98 0.62 -46.59
N ALA A 71 5.30 1.62 -47.20
CA ALA A 71 4.23 1.38 -48.17
C ALA A 71 4.69 0.65 -49.44
N ALA A 72 5.99 0.73 -49.75
CA ALA A 72 6.61 -0.03 -50.82
C ALA A 72 6.88 -1.51 -50.46
N THR A 73 6.88 -1.87 -49.17
CA THR A 73 7.22 -3.19 -48.62
C THR A 73 6.05 -3.90 -47.90
N GLY A 74 4.83 -3.29 -47.88
CA GLY A 74 3.57 -3.88 -47.43
C GLY A 74 3.40 -3.90 -45.88
N SER A 75 2.87 -2.98 -45.29
CA SER A 75 2.09 -2.71 -44.08
C SER A 75 2.49 -1.42 -43.40
N PRO A 76 1.62 -0.39 -43.38
CA PRO A 76 1.91 0.88 -42.70
C PRO A 76 1.86 0.77 -41.17
N THR A 77 1.56 -0.38 -40.65
CA THR A 77 1.26 -0.64 -39.23
C THR A 77 2.34 -1.41 -38.46
N ASP A 78 3.44 -1.76 -39.15
CA ASP A 78 4.55 -2.32 -38.39
C ASP A 78 4.93 -1.30 -37.32
N PRO A 79 4.79 -1.68 -36.03
CA PRO A 79 5.35 -0.88 -34.96
C PRO A 79 6.79 -0.65 -35.36
N GLU A 80 7.27 0.59 -35.16
CA GLU A 80 8.68 0.95 -35.29
C GLU A 80 9.49 -0.27 -34.88
N PRO A 81 10.36 -0.87 -35.75
CA PRO A 81 11.21 -1.93 -35.30
C PRO A 81 11.79 -1.39 -34.01
N ALA A 82 11.30 -1.89 -32.89
CA ALA A 82 11.78 -1.51 -31.59
C ALA A 82 13.26 -1.58 -31.78
N ASP A 83 13.99 -0.46 -31.53
CA ASP A 83 15.44 -0.44 -31.59
C ASP A 83 15.91 -1.87 -31.41
N PRO A 84 16.68 -2.46 -32.39
CA PRO A 84 16.91 -3.90 -32.43
C PRO A 84 17.16 -4.34 -31.00
N PRO A 85 16.54 -5.40 -30.51
CA PRO A 85 16.45 -5.65 -29.08
C PRO A 85 17.85 -5.61 -28.50
N LEU A 86 18.28 -4.42 -28.08
CA LEU A 86 19.54 -4.12 -27.41
C LEU A 86 19.46 -4.72 -26.00
N GLY A 87 19.21 -5.99 -25.97
CA GLY A 87 19.10 -6.81 -24.79
C GLY A 87 18.57 -8.15 -25.23
N SER A 88 19.50 -9.09 -25.39
CA SER A 88 19.15 -10.49 -25.55
C SER A 88 18.12 -10.87 -24.48
N PRO A 89 17.23 -11.84 -24.67
CA PRO A 89 16.41 -12.46 -23.63
C PRO A 89 17.19 -12.73 -22.35
N ARG A 90 18.48 -12.98 -22.47
CA ARG A 90 19.48 -13.10 -21.40
C ARG A 90 19.60 -11.86 -20.50
N LEU A 91 19.43 -10.63 -21.00
CA LEU A 91 19.49 -9.43 -20.14
C LEU A 91 18.27 -9.34 -19.22
N GLY A 92 17.07 -9.58 -19.72
CA GLY A 92 15.86 -9.60 -18.93
C GLY A 92 15.91 -10.66 -17.82
N GLU A 93 16.42 -11.83 -18.13
CA GLU A 93 16.61 -12.90 -17.15
C GLU A 93 17.65 -12.54 -16.09
N ARG A 94 18.80 -11.96 -16.48
CA ARG A 94 19.81 -11.46 -15.55
C ARG A 94 19.25 -10.38 -14.64
N VAL A 95 18.42 -9.47 -15.16
CA VAL A 95 17.73 -8.43 -14.38
C VAL A 95 16.80 -9.10 -13.37
N ARG A 96 15.94 -10.04 -13.78
CA ARG A 96 15.03 -10.76 -12.85
C ARG A 96 15.81 -11.46 -11.73
N ARG A 97 16.91 -12.14 -12.04
CA ARG A 97 17.78 -12.83 -11.07
C ARG A 97 18.38 -11.87 -10.05
N LEU A 98 18.82 -10.69 -10.47
CA LEU A 98 19.32 -9.65 -9.55
C LEU A 98 18.19 -9.09 -8.68
N LEU A 99 17.03 -8.79 -9.27
CA LEU A 99 15.88 -8.25 -8.55
C LEU A 99 15.28 -9.22 -7.51
N ALA A 100 15.50 -10.53 -7.68
CA ALA A 100 15.11 -11.53 -6.68
C ALA A 100 15.95 -11.46 -5.39
N GLN A 101 17.10 -10.81 -5.41
CA GLN A 101 17.92 -10.66 -4.21
C GLN A 101 17.34 -9.57 -3.28
N PRO A 102 17.28 -9.79 -1.96
CA PRO A 102 16.68 -8.88 -0.99
C PRO A 102 17.56 -7.65 -0.73
N ARG A 103 17.59 -6.72 -1.66
CA ARG A 103 18.30 -5.44 -1.53
C ARG A 103 17.60 -4.30 -2.27
N ALA A 104 17.95 -3.06 -1.94
CA ALA A 104 17.47 -1.90 -2.69
C ALA A 104 18.16 -1.82 -4.06
N TRP A 105 17.39 -2.04 -5.12
CA TRP A 105 17.85 -1.95 -6.49
C TRP A 105 17.51 -0.59 -7.10
N THR A 106 18.53 0.14 -7.55
CA THR A 106 18.39 1.34 -8.37
C THR A 106 18.91 1.07 -9.77
N ILE A 107 18.51 1.86 -10.77
CA ILE A 107 18.98 1.66 -12.14
C ILE A 107 20.52 1.74 -12.26
N PRO A 108 21.21 2.71 -11.62
CA PRO A 108 22.67 2.73 -11.62
C PRO A 108 23.28 1.46 -11.01
N ARG A 109 22.73 0.98 -9.90
CA ARG A 109 23.23 -0.22 -9.22
C ARG A 109 23.03 -1.49 -10.07
N LEU A 110 21.86 -1.62 -10.72
CA LEU A 110 21.61 -2.69 -11.68
C LEU A 110 22.62 -2.64 -12.84
N TRP A 111 22.85 -1.47 -13.40
CA TRP A 111 23.80 -1.28 -14.50
C TRP A 111 25.23 -1.73 -14.12
N GLN A 112 25.69 -1.37 -12.93
CA GLN A 112 26.99 -1.82 -12.40
C GLN A 112 27.04 -3.34 -12.24
N GLN A 113 26.03 -3.94 -11.61
CA GLN A 113 25.99 -5.39 -11.35
C GLN A 113 25.80 -6.24 -12.63
N LEU A 114 25.26 -5.65 -13.67
CA LEU A 114 25.15 -6.27 -15.00
C LEU A 114 26.47 -6.23 -15.78
N GLY A 115 27.54 -5.65 -15.21
CA GLY A 115 28.83 -5.52 -15.89
C GLY A 115 28.92 -4.32 -16.83
N ARG A 116 28.17 -3.25 -16.54
CA ARG A 116 28.13 -2.01 -17.33
C ARG A 116 27.84 -2.28 -18.81
N PRO A 117 26.67 -2.86 -19.13
CA PRO A 117 26.33 -3.16 -20.52
C PRO A 117 26.36 -1.89 -21.38
N ALA A 118 26.68 -2.04 -22.68
CA ALA A 118 26.80 -0.94 -23.63
C ALA A 118 25.40 -0.32 -23.99
N ILE A 119 24.59 -0.03 -22.98
CA ILE A 119 23.30 0.65 -23.09
C ILE A 119 23.22 1.80 -22.09
N SER A 120 22.47 2.84 -22.43
CA SER A 120 22.26 3.96 -21.52
C SER A 120 21.41 3.54 -20.29
N LEU A 121 21.57 4.26 -19.17
CA LEU A 121 20.71 4.07 -17.98
C LEU A 121 19.23 4.28 -18.30
N ARG A 122 18.90 5.16 -19.26
CA ARG A 122 17.53 5.38 -19.74
C ARG A 122 16.99 4.13 -20.44
N THR A 123 17.78 3.52 -21.30
CA THR A 123 17.44 2.27 -21.99
C THR A 123 17.28 1.13 -20.97
N LEU A 124 18.21 0.99 -20.03
CA LEU A 124 18.09 0.00 -18.95
C LEU A 124 16.80 0.20 -18.14
N ARG A 125 16.46 1.45 -17.75
CA ARG A 125 15.21 1.75 -17.04
C ARG A 125 13.98 1.30 -17.82
N ARG A 126 13.94 1.52 -19.14
CA ARG A 126 12.85 1.06 -20.00
C ARG A 126 12.73 -0.47 -19.94
N ARG A 127 13.84 -1.19 -20.08
CA ARG A 127 13.88 -2.67 -20.02
C ARG A 127 13.49 -3.23 -18.64
N VAL A 128 13.91 -2.57 -17.58
CA VAL A 128 13.52 -2.97 -16.22
C VAL A 128 12.02 -2.81 -16.03
N ARG A 129 11.37 -1.79 -16.61
CA ARG A 129 9.91 -1.60 -16.54
C ARG A 129 9.12 -2.69 -17.25
N ASP A 130 9.71 -3.36 -18.24
CA ASP A 130 9.07 -4.47 -18.95
C ASP A 130 8.94 -5.72 -18.04
N VAL A 131 9.79 -5.84 -17.01
CA VAL A 131 9.88 -7.02 -16.14
C VAL A 131 9.64 -6.73 -14.66
N ALA A 132 9.58 -5.46 -14.26
CA ALA A 132 9.48 -5.05 -12.86
C ALA A 132 8.78 -3.69 -12.69
N CYS A 133 8.20 -3.48 -11.51
CA CYS A 133 7.62 -2.21 -11.10
C CYS A 133 8.34 -1.65 -9.87
N TRP A 134 8.38 -0.32 -9.77
CA TRP A 134 8.93 0.35 -8.60
C TRP A 134 7.86 0.39 -7.49
N ARG A 135 8.06 -0.42 -6.44
CA ARG A 135 7.15 -0.49 -5.28
C ARG A 135 7.95 -0.56 -3.99
N ARG A 136 7.37 -0.06 -2.92
CA ARG A 136 7.90 -0.24 -1.57
C ARG A 136 7.66 -1.70 -1.15
N PRO A 137 8.69 -2.46 -0.71
CA PRO A 137 8.50 -3.79 -0.18
C PRO A 137 7.67 -3.74 1.11
N ARG A 138 6.94 -4.82 1.38
CA ARG A 138 6.25 -5.00 2.65
C ARG A 138 7.17 -5.73 3.62
N LEU A 139 7.15 -5.31 4.88
CA LEU A 139 7.74 -6.11 5.93
C LEU A 139 6.85 -7.32 6.18
N VAL A 140 7.45 -8.50 6.19
CA VAL A 140 6.79 -9.75 6.52
C VAL A 140 7.32 -10.18 7.87
N ALA A 141 6.43 -10.39 8.82
CA ALA A 141 6.82 -10.92 10.13
C ALA A 141 7.37 -12.34 9.99
N LYS A 142 8.29 -12.72 10.88
CA LYS A 142 8.89 -14.06 10.87
C LYS A 142 7.83 -15.16 10.96
N GLY A 143 6.71 -14.87 11.62
CA GLY A 143 5.66 -15.83 11.92
C GLY A 143 6.04 -16.79 13.05
N ASP A 144 5.04 -17.50 13.56
CA ASP A 144 5.21 -18.58 14.53
C ASP A 144 5.12 -19.92 13.79
N PRO A 145 6.11 -20.82 13.92
CA PRO A 145 6.04 -22.14 13.29
C PRO A 145 4.79 -22.95 13.67
N ASN A 146 4.27 -22.74 14.90
CA ASN A 146 3.10 -23.44 15.43
C ASN A 146 1.82 -22.60 15.34
N ARG A 147 1.82 -21.55 14.48
CA ARG A 147 0.71 -20.57 14.40
C ARG A 147 -0.65 -21.23 14.26
N ASP A 148 -0.81 -22.17 13.34
CA ASP A 148 -2.12 -22.76 13.05
C ASP A 148 -2.65 -23.60 14.21
N GLN A 149 -1.77 -24.29 14.91
CA GLN A 149 -2.11 -25.04 16.13
C GLN A 149 -2.51 -24.12 17.27
N LEU A 150 -1.75 -23.02 17.47
CA LEU A 150 -2.06 -22.02 18.50
C LEU A 150 -3.40 -21.33 18.21
N LEU A 151 -3.68 -20.99 16.97
CA LEU A 151 -4.96 -20.40 16.56
C LEU A 151 -6.13 -21.37 16.75
N ALA A 152 -5.95 -22.65 16.44
CA ALA A 152 -6.96 -23.67 16.69
C ALA A 152 -7.25 -23.83 18.20
N GLY A 153 -6.23 -23.89 19.03
CA GLY A 153 -6.37 -23.94 20.47
C GLY A 153 -7.04 -22.69 21.05
N LEU A 154 -6.73 -21.51 20.51
CA LEU A 154 -7.35 -20.26 20.93
C LEU A 154 -8.85 -20.22 20.55
N ARG A 155 -9.21 -20.64 19.32
CA ARG A 155 -10.60 -20.79 18.89
C ARG A 155 -11.40 -21.72 19.82
N GLN A 156 -10.83 -22.89 20.16
CA GLN A 156 -11.45 -23.83 21.06
C GLN A 156 -11.69 -23.22 22.44
N ARG A 157 -10.67 -22.56 23.00
CA ARG A 157 -10.80 -21.90 24.31
C ARG A 157 -11.88 -20.81 24.32
N ILE A 158 -11.96 -20.01 23.25
CA ILE A 158 -13.01 -18.98 23.13
C ILE A 158 -14.40 -19.61 22.99
N ALA A 159 -14.51 -20.70 22.21
CA ALA A 159 -15.78 -21.42 22.04
C ALA A 159 -16.31 -22.09 23.35
N THR A 160 -15.41 -22.39 24.27
CA THR A 160 -15.75 -23.03 25.57
C THR A 160 -15.90 -22.03 26.72
N LEU A 161 -15.85 -20.73 26.45
CA LEU A 161 -16.10 -19.72 27.48
C LEU A 161 -17.54 -19.80 27.99
N PRO A 162 -17.79 -19.47 29.26
CA PRO A 162 -19.14 -19.46 29.81
C PRO A 162 -20.03 -18.45 29.06
N GLU A 163 -21.32 -18.72 29.04
CA GLU A 163 -22.32 -17.79 28.47
C GLU A 163 -22.21 -16.42 29.17
N GLY A 164 -22.28 -15.34 28.39
CA GLY A 164 -22.10 -13.98 28.90
C GLY A 164 -20.63 -13.57 29.13
N ALA A 165 -19.67 -14.43 28.79
CA ALA A 165 -18.25 -14.04 28.83
C ALA A 165 -17.95 -12.98 27.76
N VAL A 166 -17.10 -12.03 28.12
CA VAL A 166 -16.65 -10.96 27.23
C VAL A 166 -15.29 -11.34 26.61
N VAL A 167 -15.16 -11.14 25.29
CA VAL A 167 -13.89 -11.37 24.58
C VAL A 167 -13.36 -10.04 24.06
N LEU A 168 -12.21 -9.65 24.54
CA LEU A 168 -11.50 -8.42 24.18
C LEU A 168 -10.25 -8.77 23.35
N ALA A 169 -10.04 -8.08 22.26
CA ALA A 169 -8.74 -8.09 21.57
C ALA A 169 -7.92 -6.90 22.08
N GLU A 170 -6.80 -7.18 22.67
CA GLU A 170 -5.89 -6.21 23.30
C GLU A 170 -4.57 -6.13 22.52
N ASP A 171 -3.97 -4.93 22.49
CA ASP A 171 -2.66 -4.68 21.90
C ASP A 171 -2.10 -3.33 22.36
N GLU A 172 -0.77 -3.15 22.22
CA GLU A 172 -0.13 -1.89 22.50
C GLU A 172 0.37 -1.19 21.24
N THR A 173 0.28 0.13 21.27
CA THR A 173 0.94 0.94 20.25
C THR A 173 1.76 2.07 20.85
N HIS A 174 2.79 2.49 20.12
CA HIS A 174 3.55 3.68 20.46
C HIS A 174 3.11 4.87 19.65
N VAL A 175 2.90 5.98 20.33
CA VAL A 175 2.64 7.28 19.71
C VAL A 175 3.85 8.17 19.94
N ASN A 176 4.44 8.60 18.83
CA ASN A 176 5.62 9.46 18.79
C ASN A 176 5.23 10.93 18.71
N LEU A 177 6.07 11.79 19.31
CA LEU A 177 5.94 13.23 19.14
C LEU A 177 6.29 13.64 17.69
N LEU A 178 7.30 13.01 17.09
CA LEU A 178 7.58 13.17 15.67
C LEU A 178 6.36 12.72 14.83
N PRO A 179 5.88 13.56 13.91
CA PRO A 179 4.74 13.21 13.08
C PRO A 179 5.08 12.10 12.09
N TRP A 180 4.13 11.20 11.85
CA TRP A 180 4.18 10.35 10.68
C TRP A 180 3.92 11.18 9.42
N VAL A 181 4.67 10.93 8.36
CA VAL A 181 4.48 11.59 7.07
C VAL A 181 3.84 10.60 6.11
N ARG A 182 2.71 11.00 5.52
CA ARG A 182 2.00 10.22 4.50
C ARG A 182 1.70 11.10 3.28
N ALA A 183 1.57 10.46 2.13
CA ALA A 183 1.11 11.14 0.91
C ALA A 183 -0.28 11.75 1.14
N THR A 184 -0.45 12.98 0.65
CA THR A 184 -1.71 13.72 0.71
C THR A 184 -1.85 14.56 -0.54
N TRP A 185 -3.04 15.09 -0.78
CA TRP A 185 -3.27 16.04 -1.85
C TRP A 185 -2.63 17.38 -1.52
N ILE A 186 -1.84 17.92 -2.46
CA ILE A 186 -1.11 19.18 -2.32
C ILE A 186 -1.39 19.98 -3.59
N PRO A 187 -1.65 21.30 -3.51
CA PRO A 187 -1.81 22.14 -4.67
C PRO A 187 -0.60 22.07 -5.61
N HIS A 188 -0.83 22.15 -6.92
CA HIS A 188 0.24 22.19 -7.90
C HIS A 188 1.22 23.35 -7.62
N GLY A 189 2.50 23.08 -7.84
CA GLY A 189 3.56 24.09 -7.62
C GLY A 189 3.92 24.36 -6.16
N THR A 190 3.27 23.71 -5.19
CA THR A 190 3.59 23.83 -3.76
C THR A 190 4.23 22.56 -3.21
N ARG A 191 4.86 22.68 -2.03
CA ARG A 191 5.40 21.57 -1.27
C ARG A 191 4.98 21.70 0.18
N GLN A 192 4.16 20.80 0.66
CA GLN A 192 3.76 20.79 2.06
C GLN A 192 4.94 20.43 2.96
N GLN A 193 5.12 21.19 4.01
CA GLN A 193 6.12 20.94 5.06
C GLN A 193 5.39 20.59 6.35
N VAL A 194 5.90 19.60 7.07
CA VAL A 194 5.39 19.18 8.38
C VAL A 194 6.44 19.54 9.43
N MET A 195 6.10 20.46 10.32
CA MET A 195 7.01 20.91 11.39
C MET A 195 7.35 19.77 12.34
N THR A 196 8.59 19.73 12.80
CA THR A 196 9.06 18.76 13.79
C THR A 196 9.44 19.45 15.10
N PRO A 197 9.22 18.77 16.25
CA PRO A 197 9.56 19.34 17.57
C PRO A 197 11.06 19.29 17.91
N GLY A 198 11.93 18.84 16.99
CA GLY A 198 13.38 18.70 17.20
C GLY A 198 13.78 17.51 18.07
N THR A 199 12.88 16.97 18.89
CA THR A 199 13.13 15.79 19.74
C THR A 199 12.03 14.77 19.58
N ASN A 200 12.38 13.47 19.68
CA ASN A 200 11.38 12.42 19.66
C ASN A 200 11.10 11.92 21.11
N ARG A 201 9.87 12.14 21.54
CA ARG A 201 9.32 11.55 22.78
C ARG A 201 8.22 10.59 22.37
N ARG A 202 8.01 9.52 23.16
CA ARG A 202 6.93 8.55 22.89
C ARG A 202 6.10 8.28 24.13
N ARG A 203 4.86 7.83 23.91
CA ARG A 203 3.98 7.22 24.91
C ARG A 203 3.49 5.90 24.36
N THR A 204 3.22 4.97 25.26
CA THR A 204 2.54 3.72 24.95
C THR A 204 1.05 3.92 25.17
N ILE A 205 0.24 3.35 24.32
CA ILE A 205 -1.21 3.26 24.48
C ILE A 205 -1.52 1.77 24.51
N PHE A 206 -2.09 1.30 25.62
CA PHE A 206 -2.77 0.03 25.69
C PHE A 206 -4.17 0.22 25.16
N GLY A 207 -4.70 -0.71 24.38
CA GLY A 207 -6.04 -0.62 23.84
C GLY A 207 -6.68 -1.96 23.68
N ALA A 208 -7.97 -2.03 24.01
CA ALA A 208 -8.76 -3.24 23.88
C ALA A 208 -10.12 -2.94 23.24
N VAL A 209 -10.50 -3.76 22.26
CA VAL A 209 -11.80 -3.71 21.64
C VAL A 209 -12.64 -4.93 22.05
N ASP A 210 -13.85 -4.69 22.51
CA ASP A 210 -14.85 -5.72 22.70
C ASP A 210 -15.31 -6.20 21.33
N LEU A 211 -15.11 -7.47 21.04
CA LEU A 211 -15.36 -8.04 19.73
C LEU A 211 -16.85 -8.31 19.44
N HIS A 212 -17.70 -8.14 20.45
CA HIS A 212 -19.14 -8.26 20.31
C HIS A 212 -19.82 -6.90 20.19
N THR A 213 -19.45 -5.95 21.06
CA THR A 213 -20.14 -4.65 21.16
C THR A 213 -19.41 -3.52 20.45
N GLY A 214 -18.14 -3.69 20.16
CA GLY A 214 -17.26 -2.63 19.63
C GLY A 214 -16.87 -1.57 20.67
N ARG A 215 -17.18 -1.76 21.95
CA ARG A 215 -16.70 -0.87 23.02
C ARG A 215 -15.18 -0.85 22.98
N TRP A 216 -14.63 0.34 23.01
CA TRP A 216 -13.19 0.57 22.97
C TRP A 216 -12.68 1.13 24.27
N PHE A 217 -11.66 0.50 24.80
CA PHE A 217 -10.95 0.91 26.01
C PHE A 217 -9.52 1.25 25.66
N TYR A 218 -8.97 2.27 26.29
CA TYR A 218 -7.55 2.59 26.13
C TYR A 218 -6.98 3.31 27.33
N GLN A 219 -5.70 3.13 27.54
CA GLN A 219 -4.92 3.78 28.58
C GLN A 219 -3.62 4.32 28.01
N VAL A 220 -3.29 5.57 28.31
CA VAL A 220 -2.03 6.17 27.92
C VAL A 220 -1.02 5.99 29.04
N ALA A 221 0.04 5.25 28.79
CA ALA A 221 1.11 4.99 29.73
C ALA A 221 2.44 5.64 29.29
N ARG A 222 3.32 5.84 30.24
CA ARG A 222 4.67 6.34 29.94
C ARG A 222 5.51 5.31 29.21
N LYS A 223 5.38 4.03 29.57
CA LYS A 223 6.10 2.87 29.03
C LYS A 223 5.18 1.65 28.99
N ALA A 224 5.47 0.72 28.09
CA ALA A 224 4.92 -0.62 28.11
C ALA A 224 5.65 -1.44 29.20
N VAL A 225 5.05 -1.56 30.35
CA VAL A 225 5.57 -2.36 31.48
C VAL A 225 4.42 -3.15 32.14
N SER A 226 4.73 -4.25 32.80
CA SER A 226 3.72 -5.12 33.41
C SER A 226 2.78 -4.38 34.38
N ALA A 227 3.29 -3.39 35.13
CA ALA A 227 2.44 -2.58 36.01
C ALA A 227 1.42 -1.72 35.25
N SER A 228 1.78 -1.22 34.06
CA SER A 228 0.82 -0.49 33.22
C SER A 228 -0.20 -1.45 32.61
N PHE A 229 0.19 -2.67 32.28
CA PHE A 229 -0.71 -3.69 31.78
C PHE A 229 -1.70 -4.14 32.85
N THR A 230 -1.26 -4.44 34.08
CA THR A 230 -2.19 -4.79 35.17
C THR A 230 -3.16 -3.66 35.50
N ALA A 231 -2.71 -2.40 35.51
CA ALA A 231 -3.61 -1.25 35.68
C ALA A 231 -4.64 -1.14 34.53
N PHE A 232 -4.28 -1.53 33.32
CA PHE A 232 -5.21 -1.60 32.19
C PHE A 232 -6.21 -2.77 32.36
N LEU A 233 -5.75 -3.92 32.84
CA LEU A 233 -6.65 -5.04 33.18
C LEU A 233 -7.64 -4.67 34.28
N ASP A 234 -7.24 -3.87 35.28
CA ASP A 234 -8.16 -3.32 36.31
C ASP A 234 -9.26 -2.48 35.66
N GLN A 235 -8.90 -1.62 34.72
CA GLN A 235 -9.86 -0.80 33.94
C GLN A 235 -10.85 -1.68 33.17
N LEU A 236 -10.36 -2.73 32.50
CA LEU A 236 -11.20 -3.65 31.74
C LEU A 236 -12.14 -4.43 32.65
N LEU A 237 -11.65 -4.96 33.77
CA LEU A 237 -12.45 -5.69 34.74
C LEU A 237 -13.56 -4.82 35.35
N ALA A 238 -13.23 -3.58 35.69
CA ALA A 238 -14.20 -2.61 36.23
C ALA A 238 -15.30 -2.25 35.22
N ALA A 239 -15.01 -2.29 33.92
CA ALA A 239 -15.98 -2.00 32.86
C ALA A 239 -17.02 -3.11 32.65
N TYR A 240 -16.77 -4.32 33.19
CA TYR A 240 -17.65 -5.49 33.07
C TYR A 240 -17.94 -6.13 34.46
N PRO A 241 -18.63 -5.42 35.34
CA PRO A 241 -18.87 -5.89 36.72
C PRO A 241 -19.69 -7.17 36.78
N THR A 242 -20.60 -7.39 35.84
CA THR A 242 -21.54 -8.50 35.82
C THR A 242 -21.11 -9.67 34.94
N ALA A 243 -20.07 -9.49 34.10
CA ALA A 243 -19.60 -10.56 33.23
C ALA A 243 -19.00 -11.71 34.06
N PRO A 244 -19.39 -12.98 33.78
CA PRO A 244 -18.82 -14.11 34.50
C PRO A 244 -17.31 -14.26 34.24
N LEU A 245 -16.87 -13.91 33.04
CA LEU A 245 -15.46 -13.96 32.66
C LEU A 245 -15.13 -12.86 31.62
N VAL A 246 -13.96 -12.25 31.75
CA VAL A 246 -13.38 -11.32 30.77
C VAL A 246 -12.15 -11.98 30.17
N ALA A 247 -12.24 -12.42 28.94
CA ALA A 247 -11.14 -13.01 28.18
C ALA A 247 -10.42 -11.93 27.38
N VAL A 248 -9.16 -11.70 27.67
CA VAL A 248 -8.29 -10.72 27.00
C VAL A 248 -7.34 -11.46 26.09
N VAL A 249 -7.54 -11.34 24.77
CA VAL A 249 -6.66 -11.91 23.76
C VAL A 249 -5.60 -10.88 23.40
N CYS A 250 -4.35 -11.16 23.68
CA CYS A 250 -3.22 -10.28 23.43
C CYS A 250 -2.09 -11.02 22.69
N ASP A 251 -1.06 -10.28 22.31
CA ASP A 251 0.14 -10.88 21.74
C ASP A 251 0.99 -11.59 22.82
N ASN A 252 2.07 -12.22 22.39
CA ASN A 252 2.92 -13.04 23.26
C ASN A 252 4.18 -12.27 23.68
N VAL A 253 4.02 -11.01 24.15
CA VAL A 253 5.12 -10.17 24.63
C VAL A 253 5.44 -10.48 26.09
N ILE A 254 6.72 -10.34 26.47
CA ILE A 254 7.24 -10.74 27.79
C ILE A 254 6.55 -10.05 28.97
N ILE A 255 6.03 -8.84 28.80
CA ILE A 255 5.34 -8.10 29.87
C ILE A 255 4.07 -8.82 30.35
N HIS A 256 3.38 -9.54 29.46
CA HIS A 256 2.15 -10.29 29.74
C HIS A 256 2.42 -11.57 30.56
N HIS A 257 3.66 -12.09 30.51
CA HIS A 257 4.07 -13.31 31.20
C HIS A 257 4.80 -13.05 32.56
N SER A 258 4.90 -11.79 32.95
CA SER A 258 5.65 -11.43 34.15
C SER A 258 5.03 -12.00 35.43
N LYS A 259 5.85 -12.22 36.46
CA LYS A 259 5.38 -12.65 37.79
C LYS A 259 4.34 -11.69 38.39
N LEU A 260 4.40 -10.41 38.06
CA LEU A 260 3.42 -9.42 38.47
C LEU A 260 2.04 -9.71 37.87
N VAL A 261 1.98 -9.94 36.58
CA VAL A 261 0.73 -10.26 35.84
C VAL A 261 0.17 -11.60 36.33
N GLN A 262 1.02 -12.61 36.51
CA GLN A 262 0.58 -13.92 37.03
C GLN A 262 -0.05 -13.80 38.43
N ARG A 263 0.59 -13.07 39.35
CA ARG A 263 0.02 -12.80 40.69
C ARG A 263 -1.29 -12.03 40.63
N TRP A 264 -1.37 -11.05 39.73
CA TRP A 264 -2.59 -10.29 39.50
C TRP A 264 -3.74 -11.19 39.00
N LEU A 265 -3.48 -12.07 38.04
CA LEU A 265 -4.47 -13.01 37.52
C LEU A 265 -4.98 -14.00 38.55
N VAL A 266 -4.11 -14.49 39.43
CA VAL A 266 -4.52 -15.35 40.54
C VAL A 266 -5.48 -14.62 41.50
N ALA A 267 -5.27 -13.33 41.74
CA ALA A 267 -6.15 -12.50 42.57
C ALA A 267 -7.46 -12.10 41.89
N HIS A 268 -7.53 -12.23 40.54
CA HIS A 268 -8.68 -11.80 39.74
C HIS A 268 -9.18 -12.94 38.83
N PRO A 269 -9.80 -14.00 39.40
CA PRO A 269 -10.16 -15.21 38.64
C PRO A 269 -11.20 -15.00 37.52
N ARG A 270 -11.88 -13.84 37.52
CA ARG A 270 -12.77 -13.45 36.41
C ARG A 270 -12.05 -12.91 35.17
N VAL A 271 -10.74 -12.81 35.18
CA VAL A 271 -9.95 -12.41 34.00
C VAL A 271 -9.09 -13.56 33.54
N VAL A 272 -9.11 -13.84 32.26
CA VAL A 272 -8.19 -14.77 31.61
C VAL A 272 -7.45 -14.07 30.49
N VAL A 273 -6.14 -14.20 30.47
CA VAL A 273 -5.30 -13.70 29.35
C VAL A 273 -5.02 -14.86 28.42
N LEU A 274 -5.36 -14.69 27.16
CA LEU A 274 -5.18 -15.65 26.08
C LEU A 274 -4.13 -15.10 25.11
N HIS A 275 -3.07 -15.87 24.88
CA HIS A 275 -1.98 -15.40 24.02
C HIS A 275 -2.16 -15.89 22.58
N GLY A 276 -2.05 -14.96 21.63
CA GLY A 276 -1.99 -15.22 20.20
C GLY A 276 -0.65 -15.82 19.76
N ALA A 277 -0.54 -16.14 18.48
CA ALA A 277 0.71 -16.61 17.89
C ALA A 277 1.77 -15.49 17.88
N ARG A 278 3.02 -15.85 18.12
CA ARG A 278 4.15 -14.90 18.10
C ARG A 278 4.35 -14.33 16.70
N TYR A 279 4.77 -13.09 16.64
CA TYR A 279 5.08 -12.40 15.36
C TYR A 279 3.94 -12.44 14.33
N SER A 280 2.69 -12.43 14.78
CA SER A 280 1.50 -12.49 13.94
C SER A 280 0.56 -11.30 14.17
N PRO A 281 1.03 -10.05 14.00
CA PRO A 281 0.22 -8.86 14.29
C PRO A 281 -1.04 -8.78 13.42
N HIS A 282 -1.00 -9.38 12.21
CA HIS A 282 -2.16 -9.37 11.30
C HIS A 282 -3.38 -10.15 11.83
N ASP A 283 -3.18 -10.99 12.84
CA ASP A 283 -4.25 -11.79 13.45
C ASP A 283 -5.03 -10.99 14.49
N ASN A 284 -4.45 -9.89 15.01
CA ASN A 284 -5.08 -9.05 16.03
C ASN A 284 -5.93 -7.93 15.40
N PRO A 285 -7.26 -7.90 15.64
CA PRO A 285 -8.15 -6.85 15.14
C PRO A 285 -7.75 -5.44 15.56
N THR A 286 -7.15 -5.29 16.74
CA THR A 286 -6.72 -4.01 17.32
C THR A 286 -5.67 -3.31 16.48
N GLU A 287 -4.84 -4.04 15.73
CA GLU A 287 -3.86 -3.45 14.82
C GLU A 287 -4.48 -2.57 13.73
N ARG A 288 -5.70 -2.86 13.29
CA ARG A 288 -6.43 -2.02 12.33
C ARG A 288 -6.86 -0.70 12.94
N ILE A 289 -7.23 -0.72 14.22
CA ILE A 289 -7.56 0.50 14.97
C ILE A 289 -6.30 1.37 15.10
N TRP A 290 -5.15 0.76 15.39
CA TRP A 290 -3.87 1.47 15.40
C TRP A 290 -3.48 2.03 14.05
N ALA A 291 -3.72 1.29 12.97
CA ALA A 291 -3.48 1.78 11.62
C ALA A 291 -4.34 3.00 11.29
N ALA A 292 -5.61 3.01 11.70
CA ALA A 292 -6.52 4.15 11.55
C ALA A 292 -6.08 5.35 12.41
N LEU A 293 -5.68 5.13 13.67
CA LEU A 293 -5.13 6.18 14.53
C LEU A 293 -3.86 6.78 13.91
N LYS A 294 -2.90 5.95 13.47
CA LYS A 294 -1.65 6.43 12.85
C LYS A 294 -1.93 7.18 11.55
N ALA A 295 -2.97 6.80 10.80
CA ALA A 295 -3.40 7.53 9.60
C ALA A 295 -4.00 8.90 9.95
N TRP A 296 -4.83 8.97 10.97
CA TRP A 296 -5.40 10.22 11.49
C TRP A 296 -4.34 11.20 11.99
N LEU A 297 -3.34 10.70 12.72
CA LEU A 297 -2.24 11.49 13.26
C LEU A 297 -1.19 11.90 12.21
N ALA A 298 -1.25 11.33 11.00
CA ALA A 298 -0.28 11.64 9.96
C ALA A 298 -0.40 13.10 9.50
N ASN A 299 0.74 13.70 9.15
CA ASN A 299 0.86 15.10 8.72
C ASN A 299 0.30 16.13 9.72
N SER A 300 -0.02 15.71 10.95
CA SER A 300 -0.57 16.58 11.99
C SER A 300 0.52 16.91 13.01
N PRO A 301 1.26 18.03 12.85
CA PRO A 301 2.34 18.39 13.75
C PRO A 301 1.81 18.82 15.11
N THR A 302 2.59 18.57 16.14
CA THR A 302 2.40 19.13 17.48
C THR A 302 3.77 19.27 18.15
N LEU A 303 3.95 20.31 18.94
CA LEU A 303 5.22 20.59 19.60
C LEU A 303 5.34 19.91 20.97
N THR A 304 4.23 19.41 21.53
CA THR A 304 4.20 18.83 22.86
C THR A 304 3.56 17.44 22.88
N MET A 305 4.02 16.59 23.77
CA MET A 305 3.40 15.27 23.96
C MET A 305 1.96 15.38 24.49
N ALA A 306 1.65 16.40 25.31
CA ALA A 306 0.28 16.68 25.73
C ALA A 306 -0.63 17.00 24.53
N GLY A 307 -0.13 17.80 23.59
CA GLY A 307 -0.84 18.05 22.32
C GLY A 307 -1.09 16.77 21.52
N ARG A 308 -0.09 15.90 21.40
CA ARG A 308 -0.22 14.60 20.73
C ARG A 308 -1.26 13.71 21.38
N ILE A 309 -1.28 13.67 22.72
CA ILE A 309 -2.26 12.88 23.45
C ILE A 309 -3.68 13.47 23.32
N ARG A 310 -3.84 14.79 23.29
CA ARG A 310 -5.15 15.41 22.96
C ARG A 310 -5.66 14.99 21.58
N GLN A 311 -4.79 14.89 20.57
CA GLN A 311 -5.17 14.38 19.26
C GLN A 311 -5.61 12.90 19.34
N VAL A 312 -4.92 12.05 20.09
CA VAL A 312 -5.33 10.66 20.33
C VAL A 312 -6.73 10.59 20.98
N HIS A 313 -6.96 11.37 22.04
CA HIS A 313 -8.27 11.44 22.67
C HIS A 313 -9.36 11.93 21.72
N ALA A 314 -9.06 12.91 20.87
CA ALA A 314 -10.00 13.42 19.86
C ALA A 314 -10.35 12.32 18.85
N PHE A 315 -9.36 11.53 18.39
CA PHE A 315 -9.60 10.40 17.49
C PHE A 315 -10.60 9.39 18.07
N PHE A 316 -10.44 8.98 19.32
CA PHE A 316 -11.31 7.97 19.93
C PHE A 316 -12.68 8.51 20.29
N ARG A 317 -12.78 9.76 20.77
CA ARG A 317 -14.07 10.39 21.13
C ARG A 317 -15.02 10.59 19.94
N GLN A 318 -14.49 10.68 18.74
CA GLN A 318 -15.27 10.88 17.51
C GLN A 318 -15.83 9.57 16.92
N ARG A 319 -15.55 8.44 17.55
CA ARG A 319 -15.93 7.11 17.03
C ARG A 319 -16.91 6.40 17.91
N SER A 320 -18.02 5.96 17.32
CA SER A 320 -18.98 5.10 18.00
C SER A 320 -18.43 3.66 18.13
N PRO A 321 -18.99 2.86 19.05
CA PRO A 321 -18.67 1.44 19.15
C PRO A 321 -18.83 0.69 17.82
N THR A 322 -19.88 0.97 17.06
CA THR A 322 -20.12 0.39 15.72
C THR A 322 -18.99 0.72 14.75
N GLN A 323 -18.52 1.98 14.74
CA GLN A 323 -17.39 2.38 13.88
C GLN A 323 -16.07 1.72 14.33
N MET A 324 -15.87 1.54 15.64
CA MET A 324 -14.71 0.83 16.18
C MET A 324 -14.73 -0.64 15.78
N LEU A 325 -15.89 -1.30 15.87
CA LEU A 325 -16.07 -2.69 15.46
C LEU A 325 -15.85 -2.87 13.97
N ALA A 326 -16.41 -1.97 13.15
CA ALA A 326 -16.19 -1.97 11.69
C ALA A 326 -14.70 -1.78 11.34
N THR A 327 -13.99 -0.91 12.07
CA THR A 327 -12.56 -0.70 11.87
C THR A 327 -11.75 -1.93 12.27
N ALA A 328 -12.06 -2.55 13.40
CA ALA A 328 -11.42 -3.76 13.89
C ALA A 328 -11.66 -4.96 12.96
N ALA A 329 -12.84 -5.02 12.32
CA ALA A 329 -13.29 -6.10 11.44
C ALA A 329 -12.98 -7.49 12.01
N PRO A 330 -13.55 -7.86 13.18
CA PRO A 330 -13.19 -9.06 13.93
C PRO A 330 -13.42 -10.35 13.15
N HIS A 331 -14.39 -10.38 12.23
CA HIS A 331 -14.69 -11.52 11.37
C HIS A 331 -13.50 -11.99 10.51
N SER A 332 -12.47 -11.17 10.37
CA SER A 332 -11.24 -11.54 9.64
C SER A 332 -10.15 -12.09 10.56
N SER A 333 -10.39 -12.18 11.87
CA SER A 333 -9.43 -12.73 12.81
C SER A 333 -9.46 -14.25 12.80
N PRO A 334 -8.33 -14.92 12.53
CA PRO A 334 -8.31 -16.37 12.32
C PRO A 334 -8.50 -17.18 13.61
N TRP A 335 -8.48 -16.52 14.77
CA TRP A 335 -8.64 -17.14 16.08
C TRP A 335 -10.05 -17.02 16.66
N LEU A 336 -10.97 -16.34 15.97
CA LEU A 336 -12.37 -16.35 16.36
C LEU A 336 -13.07 -17.62 15.86
N PRO A 337 -13.97 -18.20 16.66
CA PRO A 337 -14.82 -19.28 16.22
C PRO A 337 -15.69 -18.87 15.02
N GLU A 338 -16.01 -19.82 14.15
CA GLU A 338 -16.96 -19.59 13.06
C GLU A 338 -18.32 -19.18 13.64
N GLY A 339 -18.93 -18.14 13.09
CA GLY A 339 -20.18 -17.59 13.58
C GLY A 339 -20.05 -16.64 14.78
N TYR A 340 -18.87 -16.47 15.36
CA TYR A 340 -18.68 -15.46 16.40
C TYR A 340 -19.01 -14.06 15.84
N GLY A 341 -20.05 -13.46 16.37
CA GLY A 341 -20.52 -12.15 15.91
C GLY A 341 -21.45 -12.15 14.69
N GLN A 342 -21.99 -13.30 14.25
CA GLN A 342 -23.06 -13.31 13.22
C GLN A 342 -24.31 -12.53 13.69
N ASN A 343 -24.57 -12.48 14.99
CA ASN A 343 -25.62 -11.66 15.58
C ASN A 343 -25.36 -10.15 15.50
N ILE A 344 -24.13 -9.72 15.18
CA ILE A 344 -23.75 -8.30 15.02
C ILE A 344 -24.34 -7.70 13.74
N ARG A 345 -24.58 -8.51 12.70
CA ARG A 345 -25.21 -8.05 11.45
C ARG A 345 -26.70 -7.77 11.56
N GLN A 346 -27.37 -8.26 12.62
CA GLN A 346 -28.81 -8.01 12.86
C GLN A 346 -29.05 -6.78 13.73
N ALA A 347 -28.04 -6.24 14.40
CA ALA A 347 -28.14 -5.08 15.28
C ALA A 347 -27.57 -3.78 14.68
N ALA A 348 -27.09 -3.80 13.43
CA ALA A 348 -26.61 -2.64 12.67
C ALA A 348 -27.51 -2.38 11.47
#